data_23e6c1e6cf1686dd0653c7aedce0c35d
#
_entry.id   23e6c1e6cf1686dd0653c7aedce0c35d
#
_cell.length_a   1.000
_cell.length_b   1.000
_cell.length_c   1.000
_cell.angle_alpha   90.00
_cell.angle_beta   90.00
_cell.angle_gamma   90.00
#
_symmetry.space_group_name_H-M   'P 1'
#
loop_
_entity.id
_entity.type
_entity.pdbx_description
1 polymer ?
#
loop_
_entity_poly.entity_id
_entity_poly.type
_entity_poly.pdbx_seq_one_letter_code
_entity_poly.pdbx_strand_id
1 'polypeptide(L)'
;DLAYLLCLPNVVVMAPSDENELKDMVYTSSLYNSGPIFCRYPRGEATGMEISKKLLKLPIGKGRIIKEGTDIAILSIGTLLETALEVSKKLESEGYDITVADARFAKPIDEDLLLNLYKNHKILFIVEEGSRGGFSSHCLNIIASSDLLNTNSKIIRTLNLPDLFQEHASQNEQLTEANLDTNGIYNKIKFDIEAQKIKLNLKINKGYKNN
;
A
#
# COMPACT_ATOMS: atom_id res chain seq x y z
N ASP A 1 4.52 15.03 3.53
CA ASP A 1 3.91 15.17 4.86
C ASP A 1 4.04 13.88 5.70
N LEU A 2 3.73 12.68 5.17
CA LEU A 2 3.84 11.44 5.94
C LEU A 2 5.23 11.28 6.55
N ALA A 3 6.30 11.45 5.77
CA ALA A 3 7.67 11.29 6.26
C ALA A 3 7.99 12.18 7.48
N TYR A 4 7.46 13.42 7.52
CA TYR A 4 7.64 14.30 8.68
C TYR A 4 6.83 13.87 9.90
N LEU A 5 5.60 13.43 9.68
CA LEU A 5 4.72 13.01 10.77
C LEU A 5 5.17 11.70 11.40
N LEU A 6 5.69 10.79 10.59
CA LEU A 6 6.07 9.46 11.05
C LEU A 6 7.30 9.45 11.95
N CYS A 7 8.17 10.48 11.87
CA CYS A 7 9.33 10.59 12.77
C CYS A 7 8.94 11.05 14.21
N LEU A 8 7.76 11.63 14.41
CA LEU A 8 7.33 12.13 15.71
C LEU A 8 6.90 10.98 16.61
N PRO A 9 7.31 10.94 17.91
CA PRO A 9 6.80 9.94 18.85
C PRO A 9 5.34 10.20 19.25
N ASN A 10 4.65 9.16 19.66
CA ASN A 10 3.29 9.21 20.24
C ASN A 10 2.22 9.91 19.39
N VAL A 11 2.37 9.92 18.08
CA VAL A 11 1.36 10.46 17.16
C VAL A 11 0.60 9.35 16.46
N VAL A 12 -0.65 9.60 16.13
CA VAL A 12 -1.46 8.79 15.21
C VAL A 12 -1.53 9.51 13.87
N VAL A 13 -1.29 8.78 12.78
CA VAL A 13 -1.36 9.31 11.41
C VAL A 13 -2.25 8.41 10.57
N MET A 14 -3.33 8.97 10.05
CA MET A 14 -4.32 8.29 9.22
C MET A 14 -4.35 8.87 7.82
N ALA A 15 -4.73 8.06 6.84
CA ALA A 15 -5.00 8.53 5.49
C ALA A 15 -6.22 7.78 4.91
N PRO A 16 -7.36 8.46 4.73
CA PRO A 16 -8.58 7.85 4.24
C PRO A 16 -8.46 7.47 2.76
N SER A 17 -9.06 6.35 2.39
CA SER A 17 -9.15 5.89 1.01
C SER A 17 -10.32 6.51 0.24
N ASP A 18 -11.35 6.93 0.94
CA ASP A 18 -12.59 7.48 0.38
C ASP A 18 -13.29 8.40 1.39
N GLU A 19 -14.45 8.97 1.01
CA GLU A 19 -15.22 9.92 1.82
C GLU A 19 -15.80 9.28 3.08
N ASN A 20 -16.19 8.02 3.04
CA ASN A 20 -16.69 7.32 4.21
C ASN A 20 -15.58 7.07 5.23
N GLU A 21 -14.40 6.67 4.77
CA GLU A 21 -13.21 6.55 5.62
C GLU A 21 -12.81 7.90 6.21
N LEU A 22 -12.83 8.99 5.41
CA LEU A 22 -12.54 10.34 5.90
C LEU A 22 -13.51 10.74 7.03
N LYS A 23 -14.81 10.57 6.83
CA LYS A 23 -15.86 10.84 7.82
C LYS A 23 -15.59 10.05 9.12
N ASP A 24 -15.29 8.75 9.01
CA ASP A 24 -15.06 7.87 10.15
C ASP A 24 -13.73 8.16 10.85
N MET A 25 -12.70 8.58 10.10
CA MET A 25 -11.42 9.04 10.66
C MET A 25 -11.59 10.37 11.41
N VAL A 26 -12.34 11.33 10.87
CA VAL A 26 -12.66 12.59 11.57
C VAL A 26 -13.43 12.31 12.86
N TYR A 27 -14.44 11.45 12.81
CA TYR A 27 -15.18 11.02 14.00
C TYR A 27 -14.26 10.33 15.02
N THR A 28 -13.40 9.43 14.57
CA THR A 28 -12.41 8.75 15.44
C THR A 28 -11.47 9.75 16.09
N SER A 29 -11.00 10.75 15.34
CA SER A 29 -10.15 11.84 15.87
C SER A 29 -10.83 12.63 16.96
N SER A 30 -12.13 12.91 16.83
CA SER A 30 -12.89 13.66 17.86
C SER A 30 -13.03 12.90 19.18
N LEU A 31 -12.85 11.60 19.16
CA LEU A 31 -12.93 10.72 20.35
C LEU A 31 -11.56 10.32 20.90
N TYR A 32 -10.46 10.73 20.22
CA TYR A 32 -9.11 10.35 20.61
C TYR A 32 -8.47 11.40 21.51
N ASN A 33 -8.07 11.00 22.73
CA ASN A 33 -7.54 11.92 23.75
C ASN A 33 -6.14 11.50 24.27
N SER A 34 -5.50 10.50 23.63
CA SER A 34 -4.23 9.95 24.12
C SER A 34 -2.98 10.60 23.50
N GLY A 35 -3.15 11.57 22.60
CA GLY A 35 -2.05 12.26 21.95
C GLY A 35 -2.47 12.98 20.67
N PRO A 36 -1.52 13.54 19.92
CA PRO A 36 -1.81 14.15 18.63
C PRO A 36 -2.28 13.09 17.62
N ILE A 37 -3.28 13.44 16.83
CA ILE A 37 -3.81 12.62 15.75
C ILE A 37 -3.92 13.46 14.47
N PHE A 38 -3.43 12.91 13.37
CA PHE A 38 -3.39 13.57 12.06
C PHE A 38 -4.21 12.75 11.07
N CYS A 39 -5.01 13.43 10.26
CA CYS A 39 -5.70 12.84 9.13
C CYS A 39 -5.20 13.51 7.85
N ARG A 40 -4.45 12.76 7.03
CA ARG A 40 -3.90 13.23 5.76
C ARG A 40 -4.84 12.85 4.63
N TYR A 41 -5.39 13.81 3.93
CA TYR A 41 -6.20 13.63 2.74
C TYR A 41 -5.72 14.57 1.63
N PRO A 42 -5.88 14.20 0.34
CA PRO A 42 -5.42 15.01 -0.77
C PRO A 42 -6.29 16.25 -0.97
N ARG A 43 -5.74 17.23 -1.68
CA ARG A 43 -6.51 18.32 -2.25
C ARG A 43 -7.05 17.84 -3.61
N GLY A 44 -8.34 17.54 -3.70
CA GLY A 44 -8.97 17.03 -4.91
C GLY A 44 -10.47 16.90 -4.74
N GLU A 45 -11.13 16.47 -5.78
CA GLU A 45 -12.53 16.11 -5.74
C GLU A 45 -12.70 14.73 -5.08
N ALA A 46 -13.83 14.54 -4.43
CA ALA A 46 -14.23 13.29 -3.84
C ALA A 46 -14.65 12.28 -4.94
N THR A 47 -14.66 10.98 -4.64
CA THR A 47 -15.07 9.94 -5.60
C THR A 47 -16.57 9.99 -5.92
N GLY A 48 -17.35 10.73 -5.10
CA GLY A 48 -18.79 10.89 -5.27
C GLY A 48 -19.61 9.70 -4.75
N MET A 49 -19.01 8.86 -3.90
CA MET A 49 -19.76 7.74 -3.32
C MET A 49 -20.81 8.23 -2.30
N GLU A 50 -21.87 7.43 -2.13
CA GLU A 50 -22.90 7.74 -1.13
C GLU A 50 -22.30 7.70 0.28
N ILE A 51 -22.41 8.81 0.99
CA ILE A 51 -21.90 8.92 2.35
C ILE A 51 -22.91 8.33 3.33
N SER A 52 -22.50 7.28 4.03
CA SER A 52 -23.27 6.66 5.10
C SER A 52 -23.52 7.64 6.24
N LYS A 53 -24.76 7.67 6.74
CA LYS A 53 -25.12 8.49 7.94
C LYS A 53 -24.54 7.92 9.23
N LYS A 54 -24.15 6.65 9.25
CA LYS A 54 -23.57 5.99 10.42
C LYS A 54 -22.12 6.41 10.59
N LEU A 55 -21.78 6.90 11.79
CA LEU A 55 -20.40 7.19 12.19
C LEU A 55 -19.80 5.95 12.85
N LEU A 56 -18.60 5.57 12.40
CA LEU A 56 -17.86 4.43 12.95
C LEU A 56 -16.57 4.92 13.60
N LYS A 57 -16.37 4.52 14.87
CA LYS A 57 -15.08 4.69 15.52
C LYS A 57 -14.13 3.60 15.01
N LEU A 58 -13.09 3.99 14.31
CA LEU A 58 -12.09 3.05 13.80
C LEU A 58 -11.14 2.61 14.92
N PRO A 59 -10.80 1.31 15.01
CA PRO A 59 -9.76 0.87 15.93
C PRO A 59 -8.40 1.41 15.44
N ILE A 60 -7.72 2.15 16.33
CA ILE A 60 -6.43 2.79 16.02
C ILE A 60 -5.40 1.72 15.62
N GLY A 61 -4.71 2.00 14.51
CA GLY A 61 -3.64 1.12 14.01
C GLY A 61 -4.15 -0.18 13.38
N LYS A 62 -5.42 -0.25 12.96
CA LYS A 62 -5.97 -1.42 12.28
C LYS A 62 -6.35 -1.10 10.84
N GLY A 63 -5.67 -1.80 9.93
CA GLY A 63 -6.02 -1.86 8.52
C GLY A 63 -7.15 -2.84 8.23
N ARG A 64 -7.43 -3.07 6.95
CA ARG A 64 -8.46 -4.02 6.50
C ARG A 64 -8.06 -4.68 5.17
N ILE A 65 -8.48 -5.91 4.97
CA ILE A 65 -8.43 -6.56 3.67
C ILE A 65 -9.72 -6.18 2.94
N ILE A 66 -9.60 -5.61 1.74
CA ILE A 66 -10.74 -5.26 0.88
C ILE A 66 -11.07 -6.43 -0.03
N LYS A 67 -10.05 -7.16 -0.44
CA LYS A 67 -10.15 -8.29 -1.33
C LYS A 67 -9.07 -9.31 -0.99
N GLU A 68 -9.46 -10.57 -0.90
CA GLU A 68 -8.56 -11.69 -0.65
C GLU A 68 -8.08 -12.32 -1.95
N GLY A 69 -6.85 -12.80 -1.96
CA GLY A 69 -6.19 -13.55 -3.00
C GLY A 69 -4.94 -14.23 -2.45
N THR A 70 -4.19 -14.96 -3.28
CA THR A 70 -3.12 -15.84 -2.79
C THR A 70 -1.75 -15.59 -3.42
N ASP A 71 -1.69 -14.94 -4.59
CA ASP A 71 -0.42 -14.81 -5.32
C ASP A 71 0.35 -13.54 -4.96
N ILE A 72 -0.32 -12.40 -5.03
CA ILE A 72 0.26 -11.07 -4.88
C ILE A 72 -0.57 -10.28 -3.88
N ALA A 73 0.08 -9.54 -3.00
CA ALA A 73 -0.58 -8.58 -2.13
C ALA A 73 -0.24 -7.15 -2.53
N ILE A 74 -1.24 -6.28 -2.52
CA ILE A 74 -1.08 -4.83 -2.64
C ILE A 74 -1.59 -4.21 -1.33
N LEU A 75 -0.68 -3.65 -0.54
CA LEU A 75 -1.01 -2.85 0.64
C LEU A 75 -0.98 -1.37 0.24
N SER A 76 -2.14 -0.75 0.20
CA SER A 76 -2.29 0.66 -0.15
C SER A 76 -2.59 1.51 1.08
N ILE A 77 -2.25 2.79 1.01
CA ILE A 77 -2.66 3.78 2.00
C ILE A 77 -3.25 5.00 1.29
N GLY A 78 -4.37 5.51 1.80
CA GLY A 78 -5.06 6.67 1.24
C GLY A 78 -5.74 6.38 -0.11
N THR A 79 -5.89 7.39 -0.92
CA THR A 79 -6.70 7.35 -2.17
C THR A 79 -6.18 6.39 -3.25
N LEU A 80 -4.93 5.94 -3.17
CA LEU A 80 -4.41 4.92 -4.09
C LEU A 80 -5.04 3.53 -3.91
N LEU A 81 -5.94 3.36 -2.93
CA LEU A 81 -6.71 2.12 -2.79
C LEU A 81 -7.60 1.85 -4.00
N GLU A 82 -8.25 2.87 -4.55
CA GLU A 82 -9.08 2.71 -5.76
C GLU A 82 -8.22 2.25 -6.95
N THR A 83 -7.09 2.91 -7.18
CA THR A 83 -6.11 2.50 -8.19
C THR A 83 -5.64 1.04 -7.99
N ALA A 84 -5.36 0.64 -6.75
CA ALA A 84 -4.96 -0.73 -6.43
C ALA A 84 -6.07 -1.75 -6.75
N LEU A 85 -7.35 -1.39 -6.53
CA LEU A 85 -8.50 -2.24 -6.88
C LEU A 85 -8.68 -2.36 -8.39
N GLU A 86 -8.48 -1.28 -9.15
CA GLU A 86 -8.52 -1.32 -10.62
C GLU A 86 -7.39 -2.20 -11.18
N VAL A 87 -6.19 -2.04 -10.68
CA VAL A 87 -5.03 -2.88 -11.03
C VAL A 87 -5.32 -4.35 -10.73
N SER A 88 -5.91 -4.64 -9.56
CA SER A 88 -6.25 -6.02 -9.20
C SER A 88 -7.23 -6.65 -10.19
N LYS A 89 -8.29 -5.91 -10.61
CA LYS A 89 -9.26 -6.39 -11.61
C LYS A 89 -8.58 -6.71 -12.94
N LYS A 90 -7.64 -5.85 -13.37
CA LYS A 90 -6.89 -6.04 -14.61
C LYS A 90 -6.00 -7.28 -14.55
N LEU A 91 -5.26 -7.48 -13.47
CA LEU A 91 -4.40 -8.66 -13.26
C LEU A 91 -5.20 -9.96 -13.14
N GLU A 92 -6.39 -9.91 -12.53
CA GLU A 92 -7.28 -11.07 -12.44
C GLU A 92 -7.81 -11.53 -13.79
N SER A 93 -8.10 -10.60 -14.70
CA SER A 93 -8.48 -10.98 -16.07
C SER A 93 -7.39 -11.76 -16.80
N GLU A 94 -6.15 -11.71 -16.29
CA GLU A 94 -4.98 -12.45 -16.77
C GLU A 94 -4.67 -13.70 -15.94
N GLY A 95 -5.51 -14.03 -14.95
CA GLY A 95 -5.41 -15.25 -14.15
C GLY A 95 -4.53 -15.14 -12.90
N TYR A 96 -4.21 -13.91 -12.44
CA TYR A 96 -3.52 -13.71 -11.15
C TYR A 96 -4.53 -13.54 -10.03
N ASP A 97 -4.20 -14.04 -8.85
CA ASP A 97 -5.05 -13.94 -7.66
C ASP A 97 -4.45 -12.91 -6.69
N ILE A 98 -5.16 -11.77 -6.52
CA ILE A 98 -4.64 -10.56 -5.89
C ILE A 98 -5.35 -10.25 -4.58
N THR A 99 -4.57 -10.12 -3.49
CA THR A 99 -5.05 -9.49 -2.26
C THR A 99 -4.86 -7.97 -2.34
N VAL A 100 -5.90 -7.21 -2.02
CA VAL A 100 -5.83 -5.75 -1.84
C VAL A 100 -6.21 -5.41 -0.41
N ALA A 101 -5.32 -4.69 0.27
CA ALA A 101 -5.51 -4.25 1.64
C ALA A 101 -5.34 -2.73 1.76
N ASP A 102 -6.14 -2.14 2.64
CA ASP A 102 -6.10 -0.74 3.03
C ASP A 102 -5.43 -0.62 4.41
N ALA A 103 -4.30 0.05 4.45
CA ALA A 103 -3.57 0.25 5.69
C ALA A 103 -4.28 1.19 6.67
N ARG A 104 -5.08 2.16 6.18
CA ARG A 104 -5.76 3.20 6.96
C ARG A 104 -4.83 4.07 7.79
N PHE A 105 -3.90 3.45 8.53
CA PHE A 105 -2.98 4.10 9.45
C PHE A 105 -1.55 3.99 8.96
N ALA A 106 -0.90 5.14 8.79
CA ALA A 106 0.53 5.19 8.59
C ALA A 106 1.29 5.03 9.91
N LYS A 107 0.63 5.41 11.03
CA LYS A 107 1.15 5.22 12.40
C LYS A 107 0.00 5.18 13.41
N PRO A 108 -0.06 4.18 14.31
CA PRO A 108 0.73 2.95 14.23
C PRO A 108 0.34 2.11 13.01
N ILE A 109 1.30 1.39 12.44
CA ILE A 109 1.05 0.42 11.36
C ILE A 109 0.40 -0.83 11.96
N ASP A 110 -0.55 -1.43 11.25
CA ASP A 110 -1.05 -2.77 11.57
C ASP A 110 0.03 -3.82 11.22
N GLU A 111 0.91 -4.11 12.19
CA GLU A 111 2.02 -5.05 11.99
C GLU A 111 1.51 -6.46 11.68
N ASP A 112 0.41 -6.89 12.33
CA ASP A 112 -0.18 -8.21 12.09
C ASP A 112 -0.63 -8.33 10.62
N LEU A 113 -1.35 -7.33 10.10
CA LEU A 113 -1.78 -7.28 8.72
C LEU A 113 -0.57 -7.28 7.77
N LEU A 114 0.40 -6.39 8.00
CA LEU A 114 1.59 -6.27 7.16
C LEU A 114 2.38 -7.57 7.08
N LEU A 115 2.68 -8.18 8.25
CA LEU A 115 3.46 -9.41 8.32
C LEU A 115 2.69 -10.60 7.75
N ASN A 116 1.37 -10.66 7.92
CA ASN A 116 0.53 -11.67 7.29
C ASN A 116 0.51 -11.55 5.75
N LEU A 117 0.39 -10.34 5.22
CA LEU A 117 0.48 -10.11 3.77
C LEU A 117 1.85 -10.54 3.24
N TYR A 118 2.93 -10.17 3.92
CA TYR A 118 4.29 -10.57 3.54
C TYR A 118 4.47 -12.08 3.63
N LYS A 119 3.98 -12.73 4.68
CA LYS A 119 4.14 -14.18 4.92
C LYS A 119 3.38 -15.03 3.90
N ASN A 120 2.18 -14.61 3.51
CA ASN A 120 1.26 -15.47 2.77
C ASN A 120 1.30 -15.27 1.25
N HIS A 121 1.94 -14.21 0.74
CA HIS A 121 2.02 -13.93 -0.69
C HIS A 121 3.45 -14.05 -1.22
N LYS A 122 3.58 -14.30 -2.52
CA LYS A 122 4.89 -14.39 -3.22
C LYS A 122 5.52 -13.02 -3.39
N ILE A 123 4.69 -12.01 -3.64
CA ILE A 123 5.09 -10.63 -3.86
C ILE A 123 4.20 -9.72 -3.03
N LEU A 124 4.80 -8.76 -2.32
CA LEU A 124 4.10 -7.68 -1.63
C LEU A 124 4.46 -6.34 -2.27
N PHE A 125 3.47 -5.64 -2.78
CA PHE A 125 3.56 -4.24 -3.19
C PHE A 125 3.00 -3.35 -2.09
N ILE A 126 3.76 -2.32 -1.69
CA ILE A 126 3.34 -1.29 -0.75
C ILE A 126 3.25 0.00 -1.53
N VAL A 127 2.05 0.59 -1.58
CA VAL A 127 1.72 1.72 -2.46
C VAL A 127 1.31 2.92 -1.63
N GLU A 128 1.98 4.06 -1.84
CA GLU A 128 1.66 5.32 -1.17
C GLU A 128 1.81 6.53 -2.10
N GLU A 129 0.92 7.51 -1.98
CA GLU A 129 1.11 8.86 -2.49
C GLU A 129 1.93 9.67 -1.47
N GLY A 130 3.21 9.37 -1.39
CA GLY A 130 4.15 9.96 -0.45
C GLY A 130 5.57 9.85 -0.95
N SER A 131 6.47 10.62 -0.37
CA SER A 131 7.89 10.57 -0.68
C SER A 131 8.57 9.36 -0.04
N ARG A 132 9.76 9.02 -0.53
CA ARG A 132 10.66 8.07 0.16
C ARG A 132 10.88 8.51 1.61
N GLY A 133 10.94 7.54 2.52
CA GLY A 133 10.99 7.80 3.97
C GLY A 133 9.60 7.86 4.63
N GLY A 134 8.52 7.73 3.86
CA GLY A 134 7.15 7.69 4.33
C GLY A 134 6.68 6.31 4.82
N PHE A 135 5.41 6.00 4.58
CA PHE A 135 4.74 4.79 5.04
C PHE A 135 5.44 3.50 4.60
N SER A 136 5.79 3.39 3.32
CA SER A 136 6.44 2.19 2.78
C SER A 136 7.80 1.91 3.42
N SER A 137 8.55 2.94 3.77
CA SER A 137 9.83 2.80 4.47
C SER A 137 9.66 2.27 5.89
N HIS A 138 8.61 2.70 6.60
CA HIS A 138 8.27 2.16 7.92
C HIS A 138 7.81 0.70 7.83
N CYS A 139 7.02 0.34 6.83
CA CYS A 139 6.64 -1.06 6.56
C CYS A 139 7.88 -1.93 6.32
N LEU A 140 8.84 -1.47 5.51
CA LEU A 140 10.10 -2.20 5.27
C LEU A 140 10.91 -2.37 6.56
N ASN A 141 10.94 -1.36 7.43
CA ASN A 141 11.63 -1.45 8.72
C ASN A 141 11.01 -2.54 9.62
N ILE A 142 9.67 -2.58 9.72
CA ILE A 142 8.96 -3.62 10.48
C ILE A 142 9.29 -5.01 9.93
N ILE A 143 9.21 -5.21 8.61
CA ILE A 143 9.52 -6.48 7.97
C ILE A 143 11.00 -6.86 8.22
N ALA A 144 11.92 -5.89 8.12
CA ALA A 144 13.34 -6.10 8.34
C ALA A 144 13.67 -6.46 9.80
N SER A 145 12.89 -5.94 10.76
CA SER A 145 13.03 -6.24 12.18
C SER A 145 12.38 -7.57 12.58
N SER A 146 11.62 -8.18 11.68
CA SER A 146 11.02 -9.50 11.88
C SER A 146 11.94 -10.62 11.41
N ASP A 147 11.81 -11.82 11.97
CA ASP A 147 12.56 -13.00 11.54
C ASP A 147 12.18 -13.51 10.14
N LEU A 148 11.15 -12.92 9.52
CA LEU A 148 10.62 -13.38 8.24
C LEU A 148 11.55 -13.13 7.04
N LEU A 149 12.42 -12.13 7.08
CA LEU A 149 13.38 -11.86 6.01
C LEU A 149 14.40 -12.98 5.83
N ASN A 150 14.76 -13.65 6.92
CA ASN A 150 15.80 -14.68 6.92
C ASN A 150 15.33 -16.02 6.34
N THR A 151 14.02 -16.20 6.17
CA THR A 151 13.43 -17.51 5.84
C THR A 151 12.86 -17.62 4.43
N ASN A 152 12.70 -16.51 3.69
CA ASN A 152 11.94 -16.51 2.43
C ASN A 152 12.55 -15.62 1.34
N SER A 153 12.67 -16.16 0.13
CA SER A 153 13.03 -15.43 -1.09
C SER A 153 11.83 -14.65 -1.68
N LYS A 154 11.09 -13.92 -0.83
CA LYS A 154 9.91 -13.15 -1.26
C LYS A 154 10.32 -11.79 -1.83
N ILE A 155 9.49 -11.25 -2.70
CA ILE A 155 9.70 -9.93 -3.27
C ILE A 155 8.87 -8.91 -2.53
N ILE A 156 9.51 -7.81 -2.13
CA ILE A 156 8.84 -6.61 -1.65
C ILE A 156 9.16 -5.48 -2.63
N ARG A 157 8.15 -4.70 -2.97
CA ARG A 157 8.30 -3.48 -3.76
C ARG A 157 7.56 -2.34 -3.12
N THR A 158 8.18 -1.19 -3.11
CA THR A 158 7.55 0.07 -2.68
C THR A 158 7.30 0.93 -3.90
N LEU A 159 6.09 1.44 -4.03
CA LEU A 159 5.68 2.38 -5.06
C LEU A 159 5.30 3.68 -4.35
N ASN A 160 6.08 4.72 -4.61
CA ASN A 160 5.97 6.04 -4.00
C ASN A 160 6.38 7.12 -5.01
N LEU A 161 6.17 8.37 -4.67
CA LEU A 161 6.58 9.48 -5.52
C LEU A 161 8.09 9.42 -5.79
N PRO A 162 8.52 9.74 -7.03
CA PRO A 162 9.93 9.80 -7.38
C PRO A 162 10.66 10.91 -6.61
N ASP A 163 11.98 10.77 -6.47
CA ASP A 163 12.83 11.76 -5.80
C ASP A 163 13.18 12.92 -6.76
N LEU A 164 12.13 13.64 -7.16
CA LEU A 164 12.22 14.81 -8.03
C LEU A 164 11.04 15.76 -7.78
N PHE A 165 11.22 17.04 -8.12
CA PHE A 165 10.13 17.99 -8.13
C PHE A 165 9.28 17.78 -9.38
N GLN A 166 7.98 17.48 -9.17
CA GLN A 166 7.01 17.39 -10.27
C GLN A 166 6.54 18.79 -10.68
N GLU A 167 6.34 19.00 -11.95
CA GLU A 167 5.75 20.24 -12.49
C GLU A 167 4.29 20.39 -12.03
N HIS A 168 3.82 21.63 -12.04
CA HIS A 168 2.43 21.92 -11.70
C HIS A 168 1.49 21.34 -12.78
N ALA A 169 0.65 20.41 -12.34
CA ALA A 169 -0.32 19.72 -13.18
C ALA A 169 -1.54 19.30 -12.35
N SER A 170 -2.54 18.69 -12.97
CA SER A 170 -3.62 18.02 -12.25
C SER A 170 -3.10 16.83 -11.45
N GLN A 171 -3.82 16.43 -10.41
CA GLN A 171 -3.44 15.26 -9.60
C GLN A 171 -3.27 13.99 -10.46
N ASN A 172 -4.15 13.76 -11.42
CA ASN A 172 -4.06 12.59 -12.31
C ASN A 172 -2.81 12.64 -13.20
N GLU A 173 -2.46 13.80 -13.75
CA GLU A 173 -1.24 13.95 -14.54
C GLU A 173 0.01 13.71 -13.69
N GLN A 174 0.03 14.22 -12.46
CA GLN A 174 1.15 13.99 -11.52
C GLN A 174 1.27 12.52 -11.10
N LEU A 175 0.16 11.83 -10.87
CA LEU A 175 0.17 10.39 -10.59
C LEU A 175 0.66 9.58 -11.79
N THR A 176 0.28 9.97 -13.01
CA THR A 176 0.76 9.33 -14.24
C THR A 176 2.26 9.54 -14.43
N GLU A 177 2.76 10.76 -14.24
CA GLU A 177 4.20 11.07 -14.26
C GLU A 177 4.97 10.24 -13.21
N ALA A 178 4.40 10.08 -12.02
CA ALA A 178 4.98 9.27 -10.95
C ALA A 178 4.87 7.75 -11.19
N ASN A 179 4.16 7.29 -12.22
CA ASN A 179 3.80 5.89 -12.44
C ASN A 179 3.02 5.27 -11.27
N LEU A 180 2.19 6.08 -10.61
CA LEU A 180 1.28 5.69 -9.54
C LEU A 180 -0.18 5.61 -10.00
N ASP A 181 -0.45 5.85 -11.28
CA ASP A 181 -1.74 5.58 -11.91
C ASP A 181 -1.93 4.06 -12.15
N THR A 182 -3.12 3.67 -12.58
CA THR A 182 -3.48 2.26 -12.84
C THR A 182 -2.51 1.59 -13.81
N ASN A 183 -2.09 2.28 -14.87
CA ASN A 183 -1.17 1.71 -15.86
C ASN A 183 0.24 1.59 -15.32
N GLY A 184 0.74 2.60 -14.61
CA GLY A 184 2.07 2.60 -14.02
C GLY A 184 2.24 1.46 -13.00
N ILE A 185 1.30 1.33 -12.05
CA ILE A 185 1.32 0.27 -11.05
C ILE A 185 1.17 -1.11 -11.71
N TYR A 186 0.23 -1.26 -12.65
CA TYR A 186 0.05 -2.51 -13.38
C TYR A 186 1.33 -2.94 -14.12
N ASN A 187 1.95 -2.04 -14.89
CA ASN A 187 3.17 -2.34 -15.65
C ASN A 187 4.32 -2.73 -14.73
N LYS A 188 4.45 -2.09 -13.57
CA LYS A 188 5.46 -2.42 -12.57
C LYS A 188 5.26 -3.81 -11.99
N ILE A 189 4.03 -4.16 -11.67
CA ILE A 189 3.69 -5.51 -11.17
C ILE A 189 4.01 -6.57 -12.25
N LYS A 190 3.60 -6.35 -13.49
CA LYS A 190 3.87 -7.26 -14.61
C LYS A 190 5.36 -7.46 -14.82
N PHE A 191 6.14 -6.39 -14.82
CA PHE A 191 7.60 -6.45 -14.95
C PHE A 191 8.24 -7.36 -13.87
N ASP A 192 7.83 -7.18 -12.61
CA ASP A 192 8.38 -7.96 -11.50
C ASP A 192 7.94 -9.44 -11.56
N ILE A 193 6.72 -9.74 -12.02
CA ILE A 193 6.24 -11.11 -12.25
C ILE A 193 7.08 -11.79 -13.35
N GLU A 194 7.30 -11.13 -14.48
CA GLU A 194 8.05 -11.68 -15.61
C GLU A 194 9.52 -11.89 -15.25
N ALA A 195 10.13 -10.93 -14.55
CA ALA A 195 11.49 -11.07 -14.04
C ALA A 195 11.66 -12.28 -13.11
N GLN A 196 10.63 -12.63 -12.33
CA GLN A 196 10.63 -13.84 -11.50
C GLN A 196 10.51 -15.12 -12.31
N LYS A 197 9.64 -15.17 -13.31
CA LYS A 197 9.50 -16.33 -14.20
C LYS A 197 10.84 -16.65 -14.88
N ILE A 198 11.56 -15.63 -15.34
CA ILE A 198 12.89 -15.77 -15.94
C ILE A 198 13.90 -16.37 -14.93
N LYS A 199 13.91 -15.87 -13.68
CA LYS A 199 14.80 -16.39 -12.63
C LYS A 199 14.51 -17.84 -12.27
N LEU A 200 13.24 -18.25 -12.24
CA LEU A 200 12.82 -19.62 -11.99
C LEU A 200 13.27 -20.54 -13.13
N ASN A 201 13.08 -20.14 -14.38
CA ASN A 201 13.50 -20.91 -15.55
C ASN A 201 15.03 -21.07 -15.62
N LEU A 202 15.80 -20.04 -15.28
CA LEU A 202 17.27 -20.12 -15.21
C LEU A 202 17.75 -21.06 -14.10
N LYS A 203 17.06 -21.15 -12.97
CA LYS A 203 17.38 -22.11 -11.89
C LYS A 203 17.09 -23.55 -12.32
N ILE A 204 15.99 -23.80 -13.00
CA ILE A 204 15.63 -25.13 -13.54
C ILE A 204 16.68 -25.60 -14.54
N ASN A 205 17.06 -24.75 -15.49
CA ASN A 205 18.07 -25.08 -16.51
C ASN A 205 19.48 -25.32 -15.95
N LYS A 206 19.85 -24.71 -14.83
CA LYS A 206 21.13 -24.95 -14.14
C LYS A 206 21.14 -26.26 -13.33
N GLY A 207 19.97 -26.68 -12.83
CA GLY A 207 19.83 -27.95 -12.10
C GLY A 207 19.97 -29.22 -12.96
N TYR A 208 19.77 -29.10 -14.27
CA TYR A 208 19.91 -30.25 -15.21
C TYR A 208 21.30 -30.41 -15.85
N LYS A 209 22.29 -29.58 -15.46
CA LYS A 209 23.67 -29.67 -16.04
C LYS A 209 24.70 -30.33 -15.12
N ASN A 210 24.30 -30.91 -14.01
CA ASN A 210 25.18 -31.63 -13.10
C ASN A 210 24.68 -33.07 -12.87
N ASN A 211 24.66 -33.87 -13.94
CA ASN A 211 24.70 -35.34 -13.87
C ASN A 211 25.56 -35.87 -15.03
#